data_63b2c319faf7616b4aa366ab53072fea
#
_entry.id   63b2c319faf7616b4aa366ab53072fea
#
_cell.length_a   1.000
_cell.length_b   1.000
_cell.length_c   1.000
_cell.angle_alpha   90.00
_cell.angle_beta   90.00
_cell.angle_gamma   90.00
#
_symmetry.space_group_name_H-M   'P 1'
#
loop_
_entity.id
_entity.type
_entity.pdbx_description
1 polymer ?
#
loop_
_entity_poly.entity_id
_entity_poly.type
_entity_poly.pdbx_seq_one_letter_code
_entity_poly.pdbx_strand_id
1 'polypeptide(L)'
;PMYQSSANLDLYAFQYKYDGRNRCIWKKLPGAGYVEMVYDNADRLVFSQDGNQRALSTGNWMYYKYDGLNRLTEQGTCTNKVTTSGTNVLVQHFYDSYAFRSQAGFNNSNFLDDASGNGKGALTASVATVLGSSNKIYTAYYYDIKGRVAKTVQSNLLGGYDVTATIYTFTDKPATVTHTHTTSGKPTRTEMYTYSYNHADRLLKVEHTLGGTKITLADYAYDNLGRLQSKSLHGSATNKLTYAYNVRSWLTGISGSKFTQNLYYNNGNGTAKYNGSISSMTWKAGCLLYTSPSPR
;
A
#
# COMPACT_ATOMS: atom_id res chain seq x y z
N PRO A 1 25.77 -23.25 -30.30
CA PRO A 1 24.83 -22.24 -30.76
C PRO A 1 23.58 -22.96 -31.24
N MET A 2 22.71 -23.35 -30.29
CA MET A 2 21.51 -24.08 -30.59
C MET A 2 20.33 -23.12 -30.77
N TYR A 3 19.79 -23.13 -31.97
CA TYR A 3 18.41 -22.84 -32.35
C TYR A 3 17.80 -21.54 -31.78
N GLN A 4 18.25 -20.45 -32.28
CA GLN A 4 17.48 -19.22 -32.31
C GLN A 4 16.50 -19.26 -33.51
N SER A 5 15.52 -20.15 -33.48
CA SER A 5 14.36 -19.96 -34.34
C SER A 5 13.54 -18.79 -33.78
N SER A 6 12.97 -17.94 -34.62
CA SER A 6 12.11 -16.85 -34.18
C SER A 6 10.97 -17.33 -33.27
N ALA A 7 10.42 -18.52 -33.52
CA ALA A 7 9.40 -19.18 -32.73
C ALA A 7 9.88 -19.51 -31.29
N ASN A 8 11.11 -19.96 -31.10
CA ASN A 8 11.67 -20.26 -29.78
C ASN A 8 11.97 -18.99 -29.00
N LEU A 9 12.46 -17.94 -29.65
CA LEU A 9 12.64 -16.65 -29.03
C LEU A 9 11.30 -16.07 -28.53
N ASP A 10 10.26 -16.20 -29.32
CA ASP A 10 8.93 -15.70 -29.00
C ASP A 10 8.29 -16.40 -27.79
N LEU A 11 8.58 -17.67 -27.58
CA LEU A 11 8.00 -18.48 -26.51
C LEU A 11 8.82 -18.41 -25.21
N TYR A 12 10.15 -18.30 -25.29
CA TYR A 12 11.02 -18.53 -24.15
C TYR A 12 11.97 -17.38 -23.81
N ALA A 13 12.10 -16.36 -24.69
CA ALA A 13 13.05 -15.29 -24.48
C ALA A 13 12.39 -13.95 -24.09
N PHE A 14 13.06 -13.21 -23.20
CA PHE A 14 12.78 -11.80 -22.96
C PHE A 14 13.44 -10.98 -24.08
N GLN A 15 12.65 -10.19 -24.78
CA GLN A 15 13.14 -9.39 -25.90
C GLN A 15 12.84 -7.91 -25.65
N TYR A 16 13.81 -7.04 -26.02
CA TYR A 16 13.69 -5.60 -25.84
C TYR A 16 14.25 -4.88 -27.07
N LYS A 17 13.65 -3.73 -27.42
CA LYS A 17 14.20 -2.79 -28.40
C LYS A 17 14.26 -1.41 -27.76
N TYR A 18 15.33 -0.70 -28.08
CA TYR A 18 15.62 0.61 -27.54
C TYR A 18 15.76 1.63 -28.69
N ASP A 19 15.45 2.89 -28.42
CA ASP A 19 15.69 3.98 -29.34
C ASP A 19 17.12 4.57 -29.17
N GLY A 20 17.43 5.60 -29.95
CA GLY A 20 18.74 6.28 -29.90
C GLY A 20 19.04 7.01 -28.57
N ARG A 21 18.07 7.11 -27.65
CA ARG A 21 18.23 7.65 -26.30
C ARG A 21 18.24 6.57 -25.22
N ASN A 22 18.40 5.29 -25.60
CA ASN A 22 18.34 4.13 -24.71
C ASN A 22 17.00 3.95 -23.96
N ARG A 23 15.87 4.47 -24.49
CA ARG A 23 14.54 4.23 -23.94
C ARG A 23 13.97 2.96 -24.54
N CYS A 24 13.39 2.09 -23.70
CA CYS A 24 12.76 0.85 -24.17
C CYS A 24 11.45 1.19 -24.93
N ILE A 25 11.46 1.08 -26.25
CA ILE A 25 10.30 1.37 -27.10
C ILE A 25 9.45 0.13 -27.39
N TRP A 26 9.97 -1.04 -27.11
CA TRP A 26 9.29 -2.30 -27.36
C TRP A 26 9.83 -3.38 -26.42
N LYS A 27 8.95 -4.17 -25.82
CA LYS A 27 9.32 -5.33 -25.03
C LYS A 27 8.38 -6.49 -25.27
N LYS A 28 8.91 -7.71 -25.20
CA LYS A 28 8.14 -8.93 -25.27
C LYS A 28 8.59 -9.89 -24.18
N LEU A 29 7.63 -10.39 -23.42
CA LEU A 29 7.84 -11.42 -22.41
C LEU A 29 7.55 -12.80 -23.03
N PRO A 30 8.14 -13.88 -22.51
CA PRO A 30 7.87 -15.25 -22.95
C PRO A 30 6.37 -15.56 -22.96
N GLY A 31 5.87 -16.07 -24.07
CA GLY A 31 4.46 -16.46 -24.23
C GLY A 31 3.43 -15.32 -24.26
N ALA A 32 3.86 -14.06 -24.15
CA ALA A 32 2.97 -12.90 -24.18
C ALA A 32 3.08 -12.10 -25.49
N GLY A 33 2.05 -11.31 -25.80
CA GLY A 33 2.12 -10.30 -26.86
C GLY A 33 3.10 -9.18 -26.48
N TYR A 34 3.73 -8.57 -27.46
CA TYR A 34 4.66 -7.45 -27.19
C TYR A 34 3.93 -6.19 -26.71
N VAL A 35 4.64 -5.37 -25.94
CA VAL A 35 4.21 -4.04 -25.53
C VAL A 35 5.04 -3.01 -26.30
N GLU A 36 4.36 -2.06 -26.92
CA GLU A 36 4.95 -0.91 -27.60
C GLU A 36 4.84 0.33 -26.72
N MET A 37 5.86 1.17 -26.70
CA MET A 37 5.96 2.37 -25.86
C MET A 37 6.41 3.56 -26.71
N VAL A 38 5.77 4.71 -26.51
CA VAL A 38 6.08 5.96 -27.21
C VAL A 38 6.37 7.03 -26.16
N TYR A 39 7.44 7.78 -26.38
CA TYR A 39 7.92 8.81 -25.48
C TYR A 39 7.86 10.20 -26.13
N ASP A 40 7.66 11.21 -25.31
CA ASP A 40 7.78 12.60 -25.74
C ASP A 40 9.24 13.09 -25.73
N ASN A 41 9.42 14.38 -26.05
CA ASN A 41 10.73 15.02 -26.08
C ASN A 41 11.36 15.18 -24.67
N ALA A 42 10.56 15.09 -23.63
CA ALA A 42 10.99 15.13 -22.23
C ALA A 42 11.23 13.73 -21.63
N ASP A 43 11.34 12.70 -22.49
CA ASP A 43 11.56 11.29 -22.14
C ASP A 43 10.45 10.66 -21.27
N ARG A 44 9.22 11.23 -21.31
CA ARG A 44 8.05 10.71 -20.61
C ARG A 44 7.28 9.75 -21.50
N LEU A 45 6.79 8.65 -20.94
CA LEU A 45 5.91 7.70 -21.63
C LEU A 45 4.56 8.38 -21.93
N VAL A 46 4.22 8.60 -23.18
CA VAL A 46 2.95 9.25 -23.59
C VAL A 46 1.94 8.27 -24.16
N PHE A 47 2.41 7.15 -24.75
CA PHE A 47 1.52 6.07 -25.19
C PHE A 47 2.13 4.70 -24.93
N SER A 48 1.28 3.73 -24.64
CA SER A 48 1.65 2.31 -24.64
C SER A 48 0.54 1.45 -25.21
N GLN A 49 0.90 0.32 -25.80
CA GLN A 49 -0.05 -0.67 -26.33
C GLN A 49 0.44 -2.08 -26.04
N ASP A 50 -0.37 -2.87 -25.39
CA ASP A 50 -0.11 -4.30 -25.19
C ASP A 50 -0.76 -5.18 -26.28
N GLY A 51 -0.54 -6.52 -26.20
CA GLY A 51 -1.09 -7.46 -27.15
C GLY A 51 -2.61 -7.52 -27.16
N ASN A 52 -3.24 -7.40 -25.99
CA ASN A 52 -4.70 -7.43 -25.87
C ASN A 52 -5.34 -6.17 -26.45
N GLN A 53 -4.77 -5.01 -26.18
CA GLN A 53 -5.23 -3.74 -26.73
C GLN A 53 -5.09 -3.71 -28.26
N ARG A 54 -4.04 -4.33 -28.80
CA ARG A 54 -3.80 -4.43 -30.25
C ARG A 54 -4.79 -5.38 -30.92
N ALA A 55 -5.21 -6.43 -30.23
CA ALA A 55 -6.17 -7.40 -30.74
C ALA A 55 -7.60 -6.86 -30.80
N LEU A 56 -7.91 -5.75 -30.09
CA LEU A 56 -9.19 -5.07 -30.20
C LEU A 56 -9.34 -4.42 -31.57
N SER A 57 -10.52 -4.54 -32.17
CA SER A 57 -10.83 -3.97 -33.50
C SER A 57 -10.59 -2.43 -33.58
N THR A 58 -10.63 -1.76 -32.45
CA THR A 58 -10.41 -0.31 -32.33
C THR A 58 -8.95 0.10 -32.17
N GLY A 59 -8.02 -0.86 -32.00
CA GLY A 59 -6.59 -0.58 -31.85
C GLY A 59 -6.30 0.40 -30.69
N ASN A 60 -6.85 0.10 -29.51
CA ASN A 60 -6.74 1.00 -28.36
C ASN A 60 -5.31 1.13 -27.86
N TRP A 61 -4.95 2.35 -27.51
CA TRP A 61 -3.70 2.72 -26.85
C TRP A 61 -3.99 3.24 -25.46
N MET A 62 -3.12 2.96 -24.49
CA MET A 62 -3.04 3.74 -23.26
C MET A 62 -2.35 5.06 -23.58
N TYR A 63 -2.88 6.16 -23.07
CA TYR A 63 -2.24 7.47 -23.12
C TYR A 63 -1.98 8.00 -21.71
N TYR A 64 -0.98 8.88 -21.62
CA TYR A 64 -0.55 9.51 -20.38
C TYR A 64 -0.32 11.00 -20.62
N LYS A 65 -0.89 11.85 -19.77
CA LYS A 65 -0.67 13.30 -19.77
C LYS A 65 0.04 13.74 -18.51
N TYR A 66 0.87 14.73 -18.63
CA TYR A 66 1.69 15.23 -17.54
C TYR A 66 1.56 16.75 -17.41
N ASP A 67 1.78 17.27 -16.20
CA ASP A 67 1.92 18.71 -15.97
C ASP A 67 3.34 19.21 -16.28
N GLY A 68 3.54 20.52 -16.07
CA GLY A 68 4.85 21.15 -16.26
C GLY A 68 5.94 20.70 -15.27
N LEU A 69 5.56 20.01 -14.20
CA LEU A 69 6.48 19.42 -13.22
C LEU A 69 6.71 17.92 -13.43
N ASN A 70 6.32 17.37 -14.57
CA ASN A 70 6.41 15.95 -14.93
C ASN A 70 5.58 15.00 -14.08
N ARG A 71 4.53 15.49 -13.39
CA ARG A 71 3.61 14.64 -12.64
C ARG A 71 2.47 14.18 -13.55
N LEU A 72 2.07 12.91 -13.43
CA LEU A 72 0.97 12.34 -14.21
C LEU A 72 -0.35 13.02 -13.80
N THR A 73 -1.05 13.64 -14.75
CA THR A 73 -2.34 14.30 -14.53
C THR A 73 -3.53 13.49 -15.04
N GLU A 74 -3.33 12.72 -16.10
CA GLU A 74 -4.40 11.95 -16.72
C GLU A 74 -3.84 10.72 -17.40
N GLN A 75 -4.52 9.60 -17.28
CA GLN A 75 -4.30 8.41 -18.10
C GLN A 75 -5.63 7.79 -18.53
N GLY A 76 -5.62 7.16 -19.68
CA GLY A 76 -6.82 6.53 -20.23
C GLY A 76 -6.52 5.77 -21.51
N THR A 77 -7.58 5.41 -22.21
CA THR A 77 -7.48 4.78 -23.52
C THR A 77 -7.86 5.75 -24.63
N CYS A 78 -7.19 5.64 -25.77
CA CYS A 78 -7.49 6.42 -26.97
C CYS A 78 -7.32 5.53 -28.21
N THR A 79 -7.88 5.96 -29.33
CA THR A 79 -7.74 5.32 -30.64
C THR A 79 -6.67 6.05 -31.45
N ASN A 80 -5.79 5.30 -32.11
CA ASN A 80 -4.79 5.84 -33.05
C ASN A 80 -3.87 6.93 -32.45
N LYS A 81 -3.56 6.87 -31.14
CA LYS A 81 -2.73 7.88 -30.44
C LYS A 81 -3.33 9.30 -30.48
N VAL A 82 -4.63 9.45 -30.65
CA VAL A 82 -5.34 10.72 -30.63
C VAL A 82 -5.89 10.97 -29.23
N THR A 83 -5.50 12.08 -28.61
CA THR A 83 -5.91 12.44 -27.23
C THR A 83 -6.86 13.64 -27.18
N THR A 84 -7.27 14.17 -28.34
CA THR A 84 -8.17 15.33 -28.46
C THR A 84 -9.64 14.92 -28.57
N SER A 85 -9.90 13.69 -29.00
CA SER A 85 -11.26 13.15 -29.15
C SER A 85 -11.27 11.64 -29.01
N GLY A 86 -12.42 11.06 -28.64
CA GLY A 86 -12.56 9.60 -28.52
C GLY A 86 -11.76 8.97 -27.40
N THR A 87 -11.40 9.75 -26.39
CA THR A 87 -10.66 9.26 -25.21
C THR A 87 -11.61 8.73 -24.14
N ASN A 88 -11.22 7.63 -23.52
CA ASN A 88 -11.84 7.15 -22.28
C ASN A 88 -10.86 7.35 -21.13
N VAL A 89 -11.14 8.33 -20.27
CA VAL A 89 -10.31 8.66 -19.12
C VAL A 89 -10.49 7.60 -18.04
N LEU A 90 -9.42 6.95 -17.64
CA LEU A 90 -9.41 5.93 -16.58
C LEU A 90 -9.03 6.53 -15.23
N VAL A 91 -8.04 7.41 -15.21
CA VAL A 91 -7.56 8.05 -13.98
C VAL A 91 -7.24 9.51 -14.25
N GLN A 92 -7.60 10.39 -13.32
CA GLN A 92 -7.17 11.79 -13.26
C GLN A 92 -6.55 12.10 -11.90
N HIS A 93 -5.55 12.97 -11.88
CA HIS A 93 -4.88 13.44 -10.68
C HIS A 93 -4.87 14.96 -10.63
N PHE A 94 -5.11 15.50 -9.45
CA PHE A 94 -5.10 16.93 -9.17
C PHE A 94 -4.04 17.23 -8.12
N TYR A 95 -3.28 18.29 -8.32
CA TYR A 95 -2.14 18.64 -7.49
C TYR A 95 -2.23 20.09 -6.99
N ASP A 96 -1.48 20.39 -5.97
CA ASP A 96 -1.14 21.75 -5.51
C ASP A 96 -2.30 22.53 -4.88
N SER A 97 -3.52 22.33 -5.28
CA SER A 97 -4.67 23.13 -4.85
C SER A 97 -5.95 22.30 -4.72
N TYR A 98 -6.94 22.88 -4.09
CA TYR A 98 -8.28 22.27 -3.96
C TYR A 98 -9.28 22.82 -4.99
N ALA A 99 -8.81 23.37 -6.10
CA ALA A 99 -9.67 23.88 -7.18
C ALA A 99 -10.57 22.80 -7.81
N PHE A 100 -10.19 21.51 -7.71
CA PHE A 100 -10.99 20.39 -8.16
C PHE A 100 -12.40 20.33 -7.53
N ARG A 101 -12.62 20.98 -6.37
CA ARG A 101 -13.92 20.99 -5.67
C ARG A 101 -15.06 21.63 -6.48
N SER A 102 -14.74 22.45 -7.46
CA SER A 102 -15.72 23.00 -8.40
C SER A 102 -16.14 22.01 -9.50
N GLN A 103 -15.44 20.90 -9.66
CA GLN A 103 -15.71 19.95 -10.72
C GLN A 103 -16.83 18.98 -10.34
N ALA A 104 -17.51 18.48 -11.37
CA ALA A 104 -18.57 17.48 -11.18
C ALA A 104 -18.04 16.23 -10.46
N GLY A 105 -18.80 15.77 -9.47
CA GLY A 105 -18.42 14.66 -8.60
C GLY A 105 -17.72 15.09 -7.30
N PHE A 106 -17.03 16.23 -7.29
CA PHE A 106 -16.43 16.80 -6.10
C PHE A 106 -17.22 17.97 -5.50
N ASN A 107 -18.17 18.54 -6.25
CA ASN A 107 -18.94 19.74 -5.87
C ASN A 107 -20.09 19.44 -4.87
N ASN A 108 -19.80 18.71 -3.83
CA ASN A 108 -20.74 18.36 -2.77
C ASN A 108 -20.12 18.52 -1.38
N SER A 109 -20.98 18.56 -0.35
CA SER A 109 -20.56 18.83 1.04
C SER A 109 -19.57 17.81 1.62
N ASN A 110 -19.49 16.59 1.10
CA ASN A 110 -18.59 15.58 1.61
C ASN A 110 -17.11 15.90 1.31
N PHE A 111 -16.85 16.62 0.21
CA PHE A 111 -15.52 17.08 -0.19
C PHE A 111 -15.21 18.51 0.26
N LEU A 112 -16.16 19.16 0.94
CA LEU A 112 -15.89 20.45 1.56
C LEU A 112 -15.20 20.19 2.89
N ASP A 113 -13.97 20.61 3.01
CA ASP A 113 -13.23 20.67 4.25
C ASP A 113 -12.60 22.06 4.37
N ASP A 114 -12.50 22.58 5.59
CA ASP A 114 -11.75 23.80 5.93
C ASP A 114 -10.23 23.58 5.85
N ALA A 115 -9.85 22.69 4.94
CA ALA A 115 -8.45 22.37 4.74
C ALA A 115 -7.66 23.65 4.50
N SER A 116 -6.67 23.82 5.29
CA SER A 116 -5.72 24.91 5.43
C SER A 116 -4.94 25.31 4.18
N GLY A 117 -5.33 24.85 2.99
CA GLY A 117 -4.62 25.16 1.72
C GLY A 117 -3.26 24.49 1.57
N ASN A 118 -2.92 23.50 2.38
CA ASN A 118 -1.60 22.86 2.44
C ASN A 118 -1.38 21.78 1.36
N GLY A 119 -2.02 21.91 0.18
CA GLY A 119 -1.89 20.96 -0.91
C GLY A 119 -0.71 21.18 -1.85
N LYS A 120 0.07 22.25 -1.67
CA LYS A 120 1.17 22.62 -2.59
C LYS A 120 2.22 21.50 -2.66
N GLY A 121 2.54 21.07 -3.87
CA GLY A 121 3.47 19.96 -4.14
C GLY A 121 2.86 18.56 -3.98
N ALA A 122 1.65 18.44 -3.42
CA ALA A 122 1.02 17.18 -3.12
C ALA A 122 -0.14 16.83 -4.08
N LEU A 123 -0.48 15.53 -4.15
CA LEU A 123 -1.68 15.04 -4.80
C LEU A 123 -2.90 15.38 -3.93
N THR A 124 -3.78 16.28 -4.40
CA THR A 124 -4.93 16.75 -3.62
C THR A 124 -6.22 15.99 -3.95
N ALA A 125 -6.33 15.46 -5.18
CA ALA A 125 -7.44 14.58 -5.51
C ALA A 125 -7.09 13.61 -6.64
N SER A 126 -7.87 12.54 -6.74
CA SER A 126 -7.85 11.62 -7.86
C SER A 126 -9.27 11.16 -8.23
N VAL A 127 -9.47 10.86 -9.50
CA VAL A 127 -10.68 10.22 -10.02
C VAL A 127 -10.27 8.94 -10.70
N ALA A 128 -10.92 7.83 -10.36
CA ALA A 128 -10.73 6.54 -11.01
C ALA A 128 -12.03 6.07 -11.63
N THR A 129 -12.02 5.71 -12.91
CA THR A 129 -13.18 5.14 -13.60
C THR A 129 -13.21 3.63 -13.37
N VAL A 130 -14.35 3.10 -12.97
CA VAL A 130 -14.56 1.67 -12.79
C VAL A 130 -14.64 1.00 -14.15
N LEU A 131 -13.73 0.05 -14.41
CA LEU A 131 -13.69 -0.64 -15.71
C LEU A 131 -15.01 -1.33 -16.02
N GLY A 132 -15.44 -1.20 -17.27
CA GLY A 132 -16.72 -1.78 -17.73
C GLY A 132 -17.96 -0.99 -17.31
N SER A 133 -17.81 0.18 -16.69
CA SER A 133 -18.90 1.05 -16.30
C SER A 133 -18.58 2.53 -16.54
N SER A 134 -19.58 3.41 -16.40
CA SER A 134 -19.41 4.86 -16.36
C SER A 134 -19.18 5.40 -14.94
N ASN A 135 -19.20 4.53 -13.92
CA ASN A 135 -19.05 4.92 -12.53
C ASN A 135 -17.62 5.40 -12.26
N LYS A 136 -17.52 6.41 -11.43
CA LYS A 136 -16.22 6.99 -11.01
C LYS A 136 -16.11 6.97 -9.50
N ILE A 137 -14.92 6.72 -9.03
CA ILE A 137 -14.54 6.86 -7.63
C ILE A 137 -13.73 8.15 -7.50
N TYR A 138 -14.21 9.04 -6.67
CA TYR A 138 -13.62 10.34 -6.38
C TYR A 138 -12.92 10.27 -5.04
N THR A 139 -11.64 10.62 -4.99
CA THR A 139 -10.84 10.63 -3.76
C THR A 139 -10.22 12.00 -3.57
N ALA A 140 -10.34 12.57 -2.39
CA ALA A 140 -9.68 13.82 -2.00
C ALA A 140 -8.80 13.61 -0.78
N TYR A 141 -7.65 14.28 -0.76
CA TYR A 141 -6.64 14.22 0.28
C TYR A 141 -6.45 15.61 0.89
N TYR A 142 -6.58 15.71 2.20
CA TYR A 142 -6.40 16.96 2.94
C TYR A 142 -5.19 16.83 3.85
N TYR A 143 -4.34 17.82 3.79
CA TYR A 143 -3.05 17.82 4.47
C TYR A 143 -3.04 18.78 5.65
N ASP A 144 -2.34 18.42 6.70
CA ASP A 144 -2.06 19.30 7.81
C ASP A 144 -0.91 20.29 7.47
N ILE A 145 -0.58 21.15 8.43
CA ILE A 145 0.48 22.16 8.28
C ILE A 145 1.88 21.55 8.06
N LYS A 146 2.06 20.27 8.41
CA LYS A 146 3.32 19.54 8.20
C LYS A 146 3.32 18.75 6.88
N GLY A 147 2.27 18.84 6.05
CA GLY A 147 2.14 18.11 4.79
C GLY A 147 1.78 16.63 4.94
N ARG A 148 1.27 16.20 6.11
CA ARG A 148 0.79 14.84 6.32
C ARG A 148 -0.69 14.74 5.96
N VAL A 149 -1.14 13.61 5.45
CA VAL A 149 -2.55 13.38 5.14
C VAL A 149 -3.36 13.30 6.43
N ALA A 150 -4.07 14.39 6.75
CA ALA A 150 -4.93 14.48 7.92
C ALA A 150 -6.32 13.87 7.66
N LYS A 151 -6.81 13.96 6.42
CA LYS A 151 -8.11 13.42 6.06
C LYS A 151 -8.11 12.95 4.60
N THR A 152 -8.72 11.79 4.35
CA THR A 152 -9.04 11.29 3.02
C THR A 152 -10.55 11.11 2.92
N VAL A 153 -11.13 11.56 1.82
CA VAL A 153 -12.56 11.35 1.51
C VAL A 153 -12.63 10.63 0.19
N GLN A 154 -13.32 9.51 0.15
CA GLN A 154 -13.50 8.73 -1.06
C GLN A 154 -14.99 8.41 -1.27
N SER A 155 -15.50 8.61 -2.47
CA SER A 155 -16.83 8.11 -2.81
C SER A 155 -16.80 6.59 -2.99
N ASN A 156 -17.87 5.90 -2.61
CA ASN A 156 -17.96 4.45 -2.78
C ASN A 156 -19.09 4.07 -3.78
N LEU A 157 -19.04 2.84 -4.26
CA LEU A 157 -20.02 2.34 -5.23
C LEU A 157 -21.39 2.04 -4.62
N LEU A 158 -21.55 2.17 -3.30
CA LEU A 158 -22.80 1.98 -2.58
C LEU A 158 -23.59 3.29 -2.39
N GLY A 159 -23.21 4.34 -3.11
CA GLY A 159 -23.84 5.64 -3.07
C GLY A 159 -23.56 6.46 -1.83
N GLY A 160 -22.42 6.22 -1.19
CA GLY A 160 -21.94 6.94 -0.01
C GLY A 160 -20.46 7.30 -0.08
N TYR A 161 -19.84 7.45 1.08
CA TYR A 161 -18.46 7.91 1.22
C TYR A 161 -17.72 7.15 2.32
N ASP A 162 -16.45 6.94 2.08
CA ASP A 162 -15.49 6.43 3.05
C ASP A 162 -14.55 7.57 3.44
N VAL A 163 -14.59 7.94 4.71
CA VAL A 163 -13.78 9.03 5.26
C VAL A 163 -12.79 8.46 6.26
N THR A 164 -11.51 8.74 6.05
CA THR A 164 -10.46 8.44 7.02
C THR A 164 -9.88 9.73 7.54
N ALA A 165 -9.94 9.95 8.85
CA ALA A 165 -9.32 11.10 9.52
C ALA A 165 -8.23 10.61 10.46
N THR A 166 -7.04 11.21 10.37
CA THR A 166 -5.88 10.87 11.19
C THR A 166 -5.41 12.07 11.98
N ILE A 167 -5.33 11.93 13.30
CA ILE A 167 -4.68 12.89 14.19
C ILE A 167 -3.28 12.32 14.51
N TYR A 168 -2.28 13.16 14.39
CA TYR A 168 -0.90 12.78 14.62
C TYR A 168 -0.36 13.27 15.95
N THR A 169 0.57 12.55 16.52
CA THR A 169 1.40 13.01 17.63
C THR A 169 2.37 14.10 17.16
N PHE A 170 3.05 14.75 18.10
CA PHE A 170 4.13 15.67 17.77
C PHE A 170 5.25 15.01 16.94
N THR A 171 5.50 13.74 17.16
CA THR A 171 6.54 12.92 16.50
C THR A 171 6.07 12.24 15.22
N ASP A 172 4.98 12.72 14.60
CA ASP A 172 4.44 12.30 13.31
C ASP A 172 3.88 10.85 13.27
N LYS A 173 3.57 10.28 14.44
CA LYS A 173 2.88 8.99 14.53
C LYS A 173 1.37 9.20 14.64
N PRO A 174 0.52 8.32 14.09
CA PRO A 174 -0.91 8.41 14.28
C PRO A 174 -1.27 8.25 15.77
N ALA A 175 -1.98 9.23 16.34
CA ALA A 175 -2.55 9.14 17.68
C ALA A 175 -3.96 8.53 17.62
N THR A 176 -4.76 8.99 16.64
CA THR A 176 -6.06 8.40 16.34
C THR A 176 -6.26 8.29 14.85
N VAL A 177 -6.91 7.22 14.42
CA VAL A 177 -7.40 7.04 13.04
C VAL A 177 -8.89 6.71 13.13
N THR A 178 -9.70 7.56 12.52
CA THR A 178 -11.16 7.39 12.48
C THR A 178 -11.56 7.05 11.05
N HIS A 179 -12.27 5.95 10.88
CA HIS A 179 -12.91 5.56 9.63
C HIS A 179 -14.41 5.74 9.75
N THR A 180 -15.00 6.47 8.82
CA THR A 180 -16.45 6.66 8.73
C THR A 180 -16.92 6.15 7.38
N HIS A 181 -17.79 5.17 7.40
CA HIS A 181 -18.40 4.58 6.23
C HIS A 181 -19.88 4.99 6.16
N THR A 182 -20.26 5.59 5.03
CA THR A 182 -21.65 5.92 4.71
C THR A 182 -22.10 5.14 3.49
N THR A 183 -23.37 4.77 3.47
CA THR A 183 -24.00 4.04 2.37
C THR A 183 -25.42 4.56 2.21
N SER A 184 -25.91 4.67 0.99
CA SER A 184 -27.28 5.12 0.74
C SER A 184 -28.29 4.22 1.46
N GLY A 185 -29.19 4.83 2.22
CA GLY A 185 -30.28 4.13 2.92
C GLY A 185 -29.85 3.31 4.14
N LYS A 186 -28.61 3.41 4.62
CA LYS A 186 -28.14 2.70 5.81
C LYS A 186 -27.51 3.65 6.85
N PRO A 187 -27.54 3.29 8.13
CA PRO A 187 -26.88 4.07 9.17
C PRO A 187 -25.38 4.20 8.92
N THR A 188 -24.83 5.37 9.19
CA THR A 188 -23.39 5.62 9.17
C THR A 188 -22.69 4.74 10.20
N ARG A 189 -21.57 4.14 9.81
CA ARG A 189 -20.68 3.39 10.70
C ARG A 189 -19.40 4.16 10.90
N THR A 190 -19.02 4.34 12.16
CA THR A 190 -17.77 4.97 12.55
C THR A 190 -16.99 4.02 13.45
N GLU A 191 -15.74 3.80 13.10
CA GLU A 191 -14.77 3.10 13.93
C GLU A 191 -13.55 3.98 14.17
N MET A 192 -12.96 3.85 15.36
CA MET A 192 -11.79 4.63 15.74
C MET A 192 -10.71 3.74 16.33
N TYR A 193 -9.51 3.89 15.81
CA TYR A 193 -8.29 3.31 16.37
C TYR A 193 -7.55 4.36 17.16
N THR A 194 -7.15 4.03 18.40
CA THR A 194 -6.35 4.89 19.26
C THR A 194 -5.02 4.22 19.54
N TYR A 195 -3.95 4.95 19.36
CA TYR A 195 -2.58 4.48 19.55
C TYR A 195 -1.92 5.23 20.71
N SER A 196 -1.28 4.52 21.61
CA SER A 196 -0.50 5.11 22.70
C SER A 196 0.96 4.74 22.56
N TYR A 197 1.85 5.69 22.80
CA TYR A 197 3.29 5.54 22.67
C TYR A 197 4.00 5.91 23.96
N ASN A 198 5.19 5.37 24.18
CA ASN A 198 6.05 5.83 25.26
C ASN A 198 6.91 7.03 24.83
N HIS A 199 7.73 7.56 25.76
CA HIS A 199 8.63 8.68 25.53
C HIS A 199 9.70 8.45 24.45
N ALA A 200 9.94 7.19 24.07
CA ALA A 200 10.84 6.78 22.98
C ALA A 200 10.07 6.41 21.70
N ASP A 201 8.83 6.88 21.54
CA ASP A 201 7.95 6.65 20.39
C ASP A 201 7.67 5.18 20.06
N ARG A 202 7.79 4.29 21.06
CA ARG A 202 7.43 2.88 20.88
C ARG A 202 5.96 2.68 21.21
N LEU A 203 5.26 1.94 20.36
CA LEU A 203 3.83 1.66 20.51
C LEU A 203 3.57 0.85 21.78
N LEU A 204 2.77 1.38 22.70
CA LEU A 204 2.38 0.71 23.93
C LEU A 204 1.02 0.02 23.80
N LYS A 205 0.08 0.64 23.11
CA LYS A 205 -1.29 0.14 23.07
C LYS A 205 -1.99 0.51 21.76
N VAL A 206 -2.82 -0.42 21.29
CA VAL A 206 -3.79 -0.18 20.21
C VAL A 206 -5.16 -0.50 20.72
N GLU A 207 -6.07 0.46 20.66
CA GLU A 207 -7.46 0.32 21.02
C GLU A 207 -8.35 0.55 19.81
N HIS A 208 -9.49 -0.12 19.77
CA HIS A 208 -10.50 0.03 18.73
C HIS A 208 -11.84 0.34 19.38
N THR A 209 -12.55 1.32 18.85
CA THR A 209 -13.89 1.71 19.28
C THR A 209 -14.85 1.57 18.11
N LEU A 210 -15.90 0.79 18.30
CA LEU A 210 -16.97 0.59 17.34
C LEU A 210 -18.32 0.67 18.05
N GLY A 211 -19.25 1.51 17.57
CA GLY A 211 -20.57 1.66 18.16
C GLY A 211 -20.55 2.06 19.64
N GLY A 212 -19.55 2.85 20.05
CA GLY A 212 -19.37 3.27 21.47
C GLY A 212 -18.66 2.23 22.35
N THR A 213 -18.47 0.99 21.87
CA THR A 213 -17.74 -0.04 22.62
C THR A 213 -16.27 0.02 22.28
N LYS A 214 -15.44 0.20 23.32
CA LYS A 214 -13.97 0.26 23.23
C LYS A 214 -13.36 -1.07 23.65
N ILE A 215 -12.49 -1.62 22.81
CA ILE A 215 -11.74 -2.84 23.10
C ILE A 215 -10.24 -2.59 22.90
N THR A 216 -9.42 -3.27 23.69
CA THR A 216 -7.97 -3.30 23.47
C THR A 216 -7.63 -4.36 22.44
N LEU A 217 -7.03 -3.97 21.33
CA LEU A 217 -6.55 -4.91 20.30
C LEU A 217 -5.21 -5.52 20.69
N ALA A 218 -4.29 -4.69 21.15
CA ALA A 218 -2.95 -5.12 21.53
C ALA A 218 -2.34 -4.20 22.59
N ASP A 219 -1.59 -4.81 23.52
CA ASP A 219 -0.71 -4.13 24.47
C ASP A 219 0.73 -4.62 24.29
N TYR A 220 1.67 -3.71 24.40
CA TYR A 220 3.10 -3.96 24.25
C TYR A 220 3.87 -3.45 25.46
N ALA A 221 4.83 -4.24 25.95
CA ALA A 221 5.79 -3.80 26.93
C ALA A 221 7.22 -3.99 26.39
N TYR A 222 8.10 -3.11 26.81
CA TYR A 222 9.50 -3.12 26.39
C TYR A 222 10.42 -3.21 27.62
N ASP A 223 11.55 -3.86 27.43
CA ASP A 223 12.60 -3.90 28.45
C ASP A 223 13.41 -2.59 28.49
N ASN A 224 14.34 -2.51 29.44
CA ASN A 224 15.18 -1.30 29.62
C ASN A 224 16.10 -1.00 28.42
N LEU A 225 16.35 -1.99 27.56
CA LEU A 225 17.10 -1.82 26.31
C LEU A 225 16.21 -1.45 25.13
N GLY A 226 14.88 -1.36 25.34
CA GLY A 226 13.92 -1.00 24.31
C GLY A 226 13.46 -2.15 23.43
N ARG A 227 13.80 -3.41 23.78
CA ARG A 227 13.36 -4.60 23.07
C ARG A 227 11.96 -5.00 23.53
N LEU A 228 11.18 -5.63 22.66
CA LEU A 228 9.82 -6.07 22.96
C LEU A 228 9.88 -7.15 24.08
N GLN A 229 9.41 -6.82 25.27
CA GLN A 229 9.36 -7.75 26.41
C GLN A 229 8.09 -8.59 26.39
N SER A 230 6.94 -8.00 26.06
CA SER A 230 5.69 -8.76 25.92
C SER A 230 4.73 -8.09 24.94
N LYS A 231 3.85 -8.94 24.38
CA LYS A 231 2.71 -8.53 23.57
C LYS A 231 1.49 -9.30 24.06
N SER A 232 0.39 -8.58 24.31
CA SER A 232 -0.91 -9.17 24.65
C SER A 232 -1.93 -8.78 23.60
N LEU A 233 -2.77 -9.71 23.16
CA LEU A 233 -3.87 -9.46 22.25
C LEU A 233 -5.20 -9.48 23.00
N HIS A 234 -6.12 -8.59 22.62
CA HIS A 234 -7.44 -8.41 23.21
C HIS A 234 -7.42 -8.16 24.73
N GLY A 235 -6.33 -7.61 25.28
CA GLY A 235 -6.19 -7.40 26.73
C GLY A 235 -6.22 -8.69 27.55
N SER A 236 -6.09 -9.87 26.92
CA SER A 236 -6.26 -11.16 27.57
C SER A 236 -4.91 -11.75 27.98
N ALA A 237 -4.79 -12.14 29.26
CA ALA A 237 -3.60 -12.81 29.76
C ALA A 237 -3.30 -14.13 29.03
N THR A 238 -4.33 -14.84 28.55
CA THR A 238 -4.19 -16.09 27.78
C THR A 238 -3.62 -15.86 26.38
N ASN A 239 -3.66 -14.64 25.88
CA ASN A 239 -3.11 -14.27 24.58
C ASN A 239 -1.79 -13.47 24.71
N LYS A 240 -1.20 -13.47 25.90
CA LYS A 240 0.07 -12.81 26.15
C LYS A 240 1.23 -13.69 25.71
N LEU A 241 2.14 -13.10 24.96
CA LEU A 241 3.45 -13.66 24.61
C LEU A 241 4.54 -12.83 25.30
N THR A 242 5.52 -13.51 25.86
CA THR A 242 6.70 -12.91 26.48
C THR A 242 7.94 -13.28 25.67
N TYR A 243 8.86 -12.36 25.49
CA TYR A 243 10.03 -12.49 24.64
C TYR A 243 11.29 -12.46 25.51
N ALA A 244 12.20 -13.39 25.27
CA ALA A 244 13.50 -13.49 25.94
C ALA A 244 14.64 -13.27 24.94
N TYR A 245 15.70 -12.60 25.39
CA TYR A 245 16.84 -12.26 24.56
C TYR A 245 18.14 -12.58 25.28
N ASN A 246 19.18 -12.88 24.51
CA ASN A 246 20.54 -12.97 25.04
C ASN A 246 21.22 -11.59 25.13
N VAL A 247 22.45 -11.58 25.63
CA VAL A 247 23.25 -10.35 25.78
C VAL A 247 23.54 -9.62 24.45
N ARG A 248 23.46 -10.32 23.32
CA ARG A 248 23.61 -9.75 21.98
C ARG A 248 22.29 -9.28 21.37
N SER A 249 21.22 -9.25 22.16
CA SER A 249 19.84 -8.91 21.74
C SER A 249 19.25 -9.88 20.70
N TRP A 250 19.79 -11.07 20.58
CA TRP A 250 19.15 -12.11 19.76
C TRP A 250 18.01 -12.74 20.54
N LEU A 251 16.89 -12.93 19.87
CA LEU A 251 15.69 -13.55 20.44
C LEU A 251 16.01 -15.02 20.79
N THR A 252 15.88 -15.39 22.04
CA THR A 252 16.13 -16.78 22.50
C THR A 252 14.87 -17.54 22.80
N GLY A 253 13.75 -16.85 23.06
CA GLY A 253 12.50 -17.50 23.36
C GLY A 253 11.28 -16.61 23.20
N ILE A 254 10.17 -17.25 22.87
CA ILE A 254 8.82 -16.70 22.95
C ILE A 254 8.02 -17.64 23.82
N SER A 255 7.33 -17.11 24.81
CA SER A 255 6.58 -17.91 25.79
C SER A 255 5.17 -17.37 25.96
N GLY A 256 4.18 -18.24 25.88
CA GLY A 256 2.78 -17.96 26.11
C GLY A 256 1.98 -19.24 26.36
N SER A 257 0.75 -19.10 26.83
CA SER A 257 -0.11 -20.26 27.16
C SER A 257 -0.46 -21.11 25.92
N LYS A 258 -0.55 -20.51 24.76
CA LYS A 258 -0.94 -21.18 23.49
C LYS A 258 0.23 -21.49 22.59
N PHE A 259 1.37 -20.80 22.76
CA PHE A 259 2.53 -20.93 21.89
C PHE A 259 3.81 -20.70 22.69
N THR A 260 4.80 -21.56 22.46
CA THR A 260 6.15 -21.41 22.99
C THR A 260 7.14 -21.74 21.89
N GLN A 261 8.22 -20.95 21.78
CA GLN A 261 9.31 -21.18 20.85
C GLN A 261 10.65 -20.90 21.54
N ASN A 262 11.63 -21.76 21.31
CA ASN A 262 13.01 -21.52 21.72
C ASN A 262 13.90 -21.50 20.48
N LEU A 263 14.79 -20.52 20.42
CA LEU A 263 15.75 -20.33 19.35
C LEU A 263 17.15 -20.54 19.91
N TYR A 264 17.93 -21.38 19.25
CA TYR A 264 19.28 -21.74 19.65
C TYR A 264 20.28 -21.24 18.62
N TYR A 265 21.42 -20.79 19.07
CA TYR A 265 22.46 -20.22 18.24
C TYR A 265 23.76 -21.03 18.34
N ASN A 266 24.45 -20.92 19.46
CA ASN A 266 25.70 -21.64 19.76
C ASN A 266 25.47 -22.87 20.66
N ASN A 267 24.24 -23.19 20.97
CA ASN A 267 23.79 -24.29 21.78
C ASN A 267 22.58 -24.96 21.11
N GLY A 268 22.08 -26.05 21.66
CA GLY A 268 20.96 -26.82 21.10
C GLY A 268 21.42 -27.97 20.20
N ASN A 269 20.51 -28.54 19.42
CA ASN A 269 20.73 -29.77 18.66
C ASN A 269 21.33 -29.56 17.26
N GLY A 270 21.61 -28.31 16.86
CA GLY A 270 22.21 -27.96 15.56
C GLY A 270 23.69 -27.62 15.69
N THR A 271 24.37 -27.46 14.55
CA THR A 271 25.74 -26.93 14.52
C THR A 271 25.79 -25.52 15.11
N ALA A 272 26.66 -25.29 16.09
CA ALA A 272 26.80 -24.00 16.76
C ALA A 272 27.08 -22.86 15.78
N LYS A 273 26.34 -21.76 15.90
CA LYS A 273 26.45 -20.54 15.11
C LYS A 273 26.73 -19.36 16.04
N TYR A 274 27.79 -18.61 15.74
CA TYR A 274 28.26 -17.47 16.57
C TYR A 274 28.02 -16.12 15.88
N ASN A 275 27.50 -16.12 14.65
CA ASN A 275 27.25 -14.96 13.82
C ASN A 275 25.80 -14.43 13.90
N GLY A 276 24.95 -14.99 14.78
CA GLY A 276 23.53 -14.63 14.89
C GLY A 276 22.59 -15.47 14.04
N SER A 277 23.11 -16.43 13.28
CA SER A 277 22.27 -17.41 12.59
C SER A 277 21.72 -18.43 13.57
N ILE A 278 20.44 -18.79 13.42
CA ILE A 278 19.79 -19.80 14.28
C ILE A 278 20.35 -21.18 13.93
N SER A 279 20.83 -21.92 14.92
CA SER A 279 21.35 -23.29 14.75
C SER A 279 20.24 -24.34 14.78
N SER A 280 19.26 -24.14 15.66
CA SER A 280 18.08 -24.99 15.76
C SER A 280 16.96 -24.25 16.49
N MET A 281 15.74 -24.76 16.38
CA MET A 281 14.60 -24.25 17.12
C MET A 281 13.72 -25.38 17.62
N THR A 282 13.01 -25.11 18.72
CA THR A 282 11.90 -25.92 19.18
C THR A 282 10.66 -25.03 19.31
N TRP A 283 9.51 -25.56 19.02
CA TRP A 283 8.27 -24.81 19.23
C TRP A 283 7.13 -25.74 19.62
N LYS A 284 6.16 -25.19 20.32
CA LYS A 284 4.96 -25.88 20.79
C LYS A 284 3.76 -25.00 20.52
N ALA A 285 2.75 -25.57 19.87
CA ALA A 285 1.44 -24.97 19.70
C ALA A 285 0.38 -25.94 20.25
N GLY A 286 -0.39 -25.50 21.23
CA GLY A 286 -1.28 -26.40 22.00
C GLY A 286 -0.47 -27.48 22.72
N CYS A 287 -0.76 -28.75 22.44
CA CYS A 287 -0.07 -29.91 23.04
C CYS A 287 1.02 -30.55 22.17
N LEU A 288 1.24 -30.05 20.94
CA LEU A 288 2.23 -30.60 20.02
C LEU A 288 3.58 -29.86 20.15
N LEU A 289 4.67 -30.59 20.32
CA LEU A 289 6.03 -30.09 20.34
C LEU A 289 6.72 -30.42 19.00
N TYR A 290 7.34 -29.41 18.41
CA TYR A 290 8.08 -29.52 17.15
C TYR A 290 9.54 -29.10 17.34
N THR A 291 10.45 -29.79 16.65
CA THR A 291 11.86 -29.44 16.56
C THR A 291 12.27 -29.36 15.09
N SER A 292 13.03 -28.36 14.75
CA SER A 292 13.60 -28.22 13.39
C SER A 292 15.05 -27.80 13.50
N PRO A 293 16.00 -28.58 12.97
CA PRO A 293 17.35 -28.10 12.75
C PRO A 293 17.33 -27.00 11.67
N SER A 294 18.28 -26.07 11.74
CA SER A 294 18.45 -25.08 10.68
C SER A 294 18.76 -25.77 9.35
N PRO A 295 18.17 -25.35 8.22
CA PRO A 295 18.59 -25.83 6.92
C PRO A 295 20.08 -25.55 6.72
N ARG A 296 20.78 -26.49 6.09
CA ARG A 296 22.21 -26.40 5.79
C ARG A 296 22.50 -25.36 4.71
#